data_abae8cbd52b9030edc4e67c2941e7f48
#
_entry.id   abae8cbd52b9030edc4e67c2941e7f48
#
_cell.length_a   1.000
_cell.length_b   1.000
_cell.length_c   1.000
_cell.angle_alpha   90.00
_cell.angle_beta   90.00
_cell.angle_gamma   90.00
#
_symmetry.space_group_name_H-M   'P 1'
#
loop_
_entity.id
_entity.type
_entity.pdbx_description
1 polymer ?
#
loop_
_entity_poly.entity_id
_entity_poly.type
_entity_poly.pdbx_seq_one_letter_code
_entity_poly.pdbx_strand_id
1 'polypeptide(L)'
;MQDIYRCKIFIGPIEEAIPFIEQAIRVSPRDPLIANWYFRIGEAHLLQSHNDEAILWFEKARGANAGLPYVHRYLAAAYALKGETERAAAELAEARRLRGEDLTLAQLRATTRYEAPIIRALSEATYLAGLRKAGMPEE
;
A
#
# COMPACT_ATOMS: atom_id res chain seq x y z
N MET A 1 0.71 18.90 3.31
CA MET A 1 -0.26 18.05 4.04
C MET A 1 0.08 16.57 4.00
N GLN A 2 0.44 16.01 2.83
CA GLN A 2 0.83 14.60 2.76
C GLN A 2 2.05 14.25 3.61
N ASP A 3 2.92 15.19 3.88
CA ASP A 3 4.12 14.95 4.69
C ASP A 3 3.82 14.67 6.16
N ILE A 4 2.71 15.20 6.68
CA ILE A 4 2.37 15.03 8.10
C ILE A 4 2.06 13.57 8.42
N TYR A 5 1.21 12.92 7.64
CA TYR A 5 0.88 11.52 7.93
C TYR A 5 1.91 10.54 7.38
N ARG A 6 2.73 10.94 6.42
CA ARG A 6 3.92 10.15 6.10
C ARG A 6 4.78 10.00 7.35
N CYS A 7 4.93 11.08 8.10
CA CYS A 7 5.62 11.02 9.39
C CYS A 7 4.91 10.08 10.37
N LYS A 8 3.58 10.13 10.42
CA LYS A 8 2.83 9.23 11.32
C LYS A 8 3.02 7.77 10.95
N ILE A 9 2.97 7.42 9.67
CA ILE A 9 3.16 6.04 9.22
C ILE A 9 4.62 5.61 9.36
N PHE A 10 5.56 6.49 9.03
CA PHE A 10 6.97 6.13 8.95
C PHE A 10 7.71 6.25 10.28
N ILE A 11 7.25 7.09 11.18
CA ILE A 11 7.96 7.41 12.43
C ILE A 11 7.09 7.19 13.66
N GLY A 12 5.82 7.61 13.63
CA GLY A 12 4.91 7.57 14.76
C GLY A 12 4.00 6.34 14.81
N PRO A 13 3.05 6.31 15.75
CA PRO A 13 2.07 5.22 15.85
C PRO A 13 1.17 5.20 14.63
N ILE A 14 1.06 4.03 14.00
CA ILE A 14 0.27 3.85 12.78
C ILE A 14 -1.20 4.23 12.99
N GLU A 15 -1.75 3.89 14.16
CA GLU A 15 -3.15 4.12 14.49
C GLU A 15 -3.54 5.59 14.41
N GLU A 16 -2.59 6.49 14.63
CA GLU A 16 -2.86 7.93 14.58
C GLU A 16 -2.90 8.46 13.14
N ALA A 17 -2.36 7.72 12.18
CA ALA A 17 -2.32 8.18 10.79
C ALA A 17 -3.71 8.22 10.16
N ILE A 18 -4.54 7.22 10.45
CA ILE A 18 -5.85 7.09 9.82
C ILE A 18 -6.77 8.27 10.13
N PRO A 19 -6.97 8.69 11.40
CA PRO A 19 -7.80 9.86 11.68
C PRO A 19 -7.30 11.15 11.01
N PHE A 20 -5.98 11.33 10.92
CA PHE A 20 -5.39 12.47 10.22
C PHE A 20 -5.78 12.49 8.76
N ILE A 21 -5.66 11.35 8.10
CA ILE A 21 -5.96 11.24 6.67
C ILE A 21 -7.45 11.40 6.43
N GLU A 22 -8.29 10.81 7.27
CA GLU A 22 -9.75 10.96 7.16
C GLU A 22 -10.16 12.42 7.29
N GLN A 23 -9.52 13.16 8.20
CA GLN A 23 -9.78 14.59 8.35
C GLN A 23 -9.39 15.36 7.08
N ALA A 24 -8.24 15.03 6.49
CA ALA A 24 -7.79 15.66 5.26
C ALA A 24 -8.79 15.43 4.11
N ILE A 25 -9.34 14.22 4.01
CA ILE A 25 -10.34 13.89 3.00
C ILE A 25 -11.62 14.70 3.22
N ARG A 26 -12.06 14.83 4.48
CA ARG A 26 -13.25 15.61 4.80
C ARG A 26 -13.10 17.09 4.44
N VAL A 27 -11.92 17.63 4.65
CA VAL A 27 -11.62 19.03 4.32
C VAL A 27 -11.54 19.27 2.82
N SER A 28 -11.03 18.29 2.08
CA SER A 28 -10.82 18.44 0.63
C SER A 28 -11.22 17.17 -0.13
N PRO A 29 -12.53 16.86 -0.21
CA PRO A 29 -12.99 15.60 -0.81
C PRO A 29 -12.79 15.53 -2.32
N ARG A 30 -12.51 16.66 -2.97
CA ARG A 30 -12.26 16.72 -4.41
C ARG A 30 -10.79 16.99 -4.75
N ASP A 31 -9.90 16.71 -3.80
CA ASP A 31 -8.47 16.86 -4.00
C ASP A 31 -8.04 16.01 -5.22
N PRO A 32 -7.29 16.59 -6.19
CA PRO A 32 -6.77 15.81 -7.32
C PRO A 32 -5.90 14.62 -6.89
N LEU A 33 -5.34 14.65 -5.68
CA LEU A 33 -4.51 13.58 -5.13
C LEU A 33 -5.29 12.65 -4.20
N ILE A 34 -6.63 12.60 -4.34
CA ILE A 34 -7.47 11.81 -3.44
C ILE A 34 -7.09 10.32 -3.43
N ALA A 35 -6.62 9.80 -4.59
CA ALA A 35 -6.17 8.41 -4.66
C ALA A 35 -5.01 8.13 -3.69
N ASN A 36 -4.08 9.08 -3.55
CA ASN A 36 -2.97 8.93 -2.61
C ASN A 36 -3.44 8.93 -1.16
N TRP A 37 -4.47 9.73 -0.84
CA TRP A 37 -5.05 9.75 0.50
C TRP A 37 -5.69 8.40 0.83
N TYR A 38 -6.50 7.86 -0.08
CA TYR A 38 -7.10 6.53 0.09
C TYR A 38 -6.03 5.46 0.24
N PHE A 39 -4.97 5.54 -0.58
CA PHE A 39 -3.85 4.60 -0.51
C PHE A 39 -3.19 4.63 0.87
N ARG A 40 -2.96 5.81 1.44
CA ARG A 40 -2.31 5.92 2.76
C ARG A 40 -3.13 5.26 3.87
N ILE A 41 -4.45 5.38 3.81
CA ILE A 41 -5.31 4.68 4.78
C ILE A 41 -5.17 3.17 4.59
N GLY A 42 -5.21 2.70 3.36
CA GLY A 42 -5.02 1.28 3.06
C GLY A 42 -3.67 0.77 3.53
N GLU A 43 -2.62 1.54 3.30
CA GLU A 43 -1.26 1.20 3.75
C GLU A 43 -1.21 1.04 5.27
N ALA A 44 -1.81 1.96 6.01
CA ALA A 44 -1.85 1.87 7.47
C ALA A 44 -2.59 0.62 7.95
N HIS A 45 -3.70 0.28 7.31
CA HIS A 45 -4.44 -0.96 7.63
C HIS A 45 -3.63 -2.20 7.29
N LEU A 46 -2.99 -2.23 6.13
CA LEU A 46 -2.19 -3.39 5.71
C LEU A 46 -1.05 -3.66 6.68
N LEU A 47 -0.33 -2.62 7.09
CA LEU A 47 0.77 -2.75 8.04
C LEU A 47 0.30 -3.31 9.39
N GLN A 48 -0.95 -3.11 9.74
CA GLN A 48 -1.56 -3.64 10.96
C GLN A 48 -2.24 -5.00 10.75
N SER A 49 -2.08 -5.59 9.58
CA SER A 49 -2.71 -6.86 9.18
C SER A 49 -4.25 -6.79 9.09
N HIS A 50 -4.79 -5.60 8.92
CA HIS A 50 -6.22 -5.41 8.67
C HIS A 50 -6.47 -5.54 7.17
N ASN A 51 -6.42 -6.77 6.65
CA ASN A 51 -6.40 -7.00 5.22
C ASN A 51 -7.70 -6.59 4.51
N ASP A 52 -8.86 -6.83 5.12
CA ASP A 52 -10.14 -6.49 4.50
C ASP A 52 -10.30 -4.97 4.36
N GLU A 53 -9.95 -4.23 5.41
CA GLU A 53 -10.00 -2.77 5.39
C GLU A 53 -8.97 -2.21 4.39
N ALA A 54 -7.79 -2.80 4.36
CA ALA A 54 -6.76 -2.40 3.40
C ALA A 54 -7.24 -2.56 1.96
N ILE A 55 -7.86 -3.70 1.64
CA ILE A 55 -8.39 -3.96 0.30
C ILE A 55 -9.44 -2.91 -0.06
N LEU A 56 -10.36 -2.62 0.85
CA LEU A 56 -11.40 -1.63 0.60
C LEU A 56 -10.81 -0.27 0.20
N TRP A 57 -9.83 0.21 0.96
CA TRP A 57 -9.22 1.52 0.69
C TRP A 57 -8.33 1.51 -0.56
N PHE A 58 -7.61 0.42 -0.80
CA PHE A 58 -6.83 0.29 -2.03
C PHE A 58 -7.72 0.22 -3.26
N GLU A 59 -8.87 -0.45 -3.17
CA GLU A 59 -9.83 -0.47 -4.27
C GLU A 59 -10.40 0.92 -4.54
N LYS A 60 -10.67 1.70 -3.48
CA LYS A 60 -11.06 3.10 -3.64
C LYS A 60 -9.97 3.92 -4.32
N ALA A 61 -8.72 3.70 -3.94
CA ALA A 61 -7.58 4.39 -4.56
C ALA A 61 -7.48 4.04 -6.04
N ARG A 62 -7.61 2.76 -6.38
CA ARG A 62 -7.59 2.28 -7.77
C ARG A 62 -8.73 2.90 -8.56
N GLY A 63 -9.92 3.00 -7.97
CA GLY A 63 -11.07 3.60 -8.62
C GLY A 63 -10.87 5.08 -8.90
N ALA A 64 -10.15 5.79 -8.03
CA ALA A 64 -9.86 7.21 -8.20
C ALA A 64 -8.73 7.45 -9.23
N ASN A 65 -7.73 6.57 -9.27
CA ASN A 65 -6.65 6.64 -10.25
C ASN A 65 -6.05 5.26 -10.46
N ALA A 66 -6.44 4.61 -11.55
CA ALA A 66 -5.97 3.27 -11.89
C ALA A 66 -4.55 3.23 -12.46
N GLY A 67 -3.95 4.39 -12.69
CA GLY A 67 -2.62 4.50 -13.31
C GLY A 67 -1.45 4.51 -12.34
N LEU A 68 -1.67 4.24 -11.05
CA LEU A 68 -0.64 4.27 -10.03
C LEU A 68 -0.11 2.85 -9.76
N PRO A 69 1.11 2.51 -10.21
CA PRO A 69 1.63 1.14 -10.06
C PRO A 69 1.66 0.65 -8.62
N TYR A 70 2.02 1.51 -7.67
CA TYR A 70 2.14 1.10 -6.27
C TYR A 70 0.79 0.69 -5.66
N VAL A 71 -0.32 1.29 -6.11
CA VAL A 71 -1.65 0.89 -5.63
C VAL A 71 -1.93 -0.56 -6.00
N HIS A 72 -1.60 -0.94 -7.24
CA HIS A 72 -1.78 -2.31 -7.71
C HIS A 72 -0.89 -3.30 -6.97
N ARG A 73 0.36 -2.91 -6.65
CA ARG A 73 1.26 -3.79 -5.88
C ARG A 73 0.72 -4.03 -4.47
N TYR A 74 0.25 -2.99 -3.80
CA TYR A 74 -0.30 -3.13 -2.45
C TYR A 74 -1.60 -3.94 -2.45
N LEU A 75 -2.44 -3.76 -3.48
CA LEU A 75 -3.62 -4.62 -3.66
C LEU A 75 -3.22 -6.07 -3.87
N ALA A 76 -2.20 -6.32 -4.69
CA ALA A 76 -1.72 -7.69 -4.91
C ALA A 76 -1.30 -8.33 -3.60
N ALA A 77 -0.54 -7.60 -2.77
CA ALA A 77 -0.12 -8.11 -1.45
C ALA A 77 -1.31 -8.42 -0.56
N ALA A 78 -2.28 -7.51 -0.49
CA ALA A 78 -3.45 -7.67 0.38
C ALA A 78 -4.33 -8.84 -0.07
N TYR A 79 -4.57 -8.98 -1.38
CA TYR A 79 -5.32 -10.11 -1.91
C TYR A 79 -4.62 -11.44 -1.62
N ALA A 80 -3.29 -11.49 -1.81
CA ALA A 80 -2.52 -12.71 -1.57
C ALA A 80 -2.56 -13.11 -0.10
N LEU A 81 -2.45 -12.14 0.82
CA LEU A 81 -2.55 -12.41 2.25
C LEU A 81 -3.93 -12.95 2.63
N LYS A 82 -4.96 -12.56 1.91
CA LYS A 82 -6.31 -13.05 2.12
C LYS A 82 -6.56 -14.39 1.43
N GLY A 83 -5.65 -14.86 0.59
CA GLY A 83 -5.79 -16.11 -0.14
C GLY A 83 -6.43 -15.97 -1.51
N GLU A 84 -6.68 -14.76 -1.98
CA GLU A 84 -7.26 -14.51 -3.31
C GLU A 84 -6.14 -14.41 -4.35
N THR A 85 -5.55 -15.56 -4.67
CA THR A 85 -4.33 -15.63 -5.47
C THR A 85 -4.51 -15.17 -6.92
N GLU A 86 -5.67 -15.40 -7.52
CA GLU A 86 -5.93 -14.97 -8.90
C GLU A 86 -6.01 -13.46 -9.01
N ARG A 87 -6.70 -12.81 -8.07
CA ARG A 87 -6.77 -11.36 -8.01
C ARG A 87 -5.41 -10.75 -7.74
N ALA A 88 -4.64 -11.38 -6.85
CA ALA A 88 -3.28 -10.93 -6.53
C ALA A 88 -2.39 -10.96 -7.78
N ALA A 89 -2.43 -12.05 -8.53
CA ALA A 89 -1.64 -12.18 -9.76
C ALA A 89 -2.03 -11.14 -10.80
N ALA A 90 -3.34 -10.88 -10.96
CA ALA A 90 -3.84 -9.90 -11.92
C ALA A 90 -3.37 -8.47 -11.57
N GLU A 91 -3.42 -8.12 -10.29
CA GLU A 91 -2.96 -6.79 -9.84
C GLU A 91 -1.45 -6.63 -9.99
N LEU A 92 -0.70 -7.68 -9.70
CA LEU A 92 0.75 -7.65 -9.87
C LEU A 92 1.13 -7.48 -11.34
N ALA A 93 0.42 -8.17 -12.24
CA ALA A 93 0.63 -8.03 -13.68
C ALA A 93 0.34 -6.60 -14.15
N GLU A 94 -0.73 -5.99 -13.63
CA GLU A 94 -1.08 -4.61 -13.97
C GLU A 94 -0.02 -3.63 -13.48
N ALA A 95 0.53 -3.84 -12.29
CA ALA A 95 1.62 -3.01 -11.77
C ALA A 95 2.85 -3.08 -12.68
N ARG A 96 3.19 -4.28 -13.16
CA ARG A 96 4.30 -4.46 -14.08
C ARG A 96 4.06 -3.75 -15.40
N ARG A 97 2.83 -3.86 -15.93
CA ARG A 97 2.46 -3.20 -17.18
C ARG A 97 2.61 -1.69 -17.07
N LEU A 98 2.12 -1.12 -15.97
CA LEU A 98 2.15 0.34 -15.77
C LEU A 98 3.56 0.86 -15.56
N ARG A 99 4.40 0.12 -14.84
CA ARG A 99 5.77 0.54 -14.56
C ARG A 99 6.72 0.26 -15.74
N GLY A 100 6.41 -0.76 -16.54
CA GLY A 100 7.24 -1.14 -17.67
C GLY A 100 8.45 -2.00 -17.33
N GLU A 101 8.56 -2.48 -16.09
CA GLU A 101 9.66 -3.34 -15.64
C GLU A 101 9.20 -4.24 -14.49
N ASP A 102 9.92 -5.34 -14.31
CA ASP A 102 9.68 -6.25 -13.19
C ASP A 102 10.50 -5.79 -11.98
N LEU A 103 9.83 -5.73 -10.83
CA LEU A 103 10.48 -5.44 -9.56
C LEU A 103 10.67 -6.74 -8.77
N THR A 104 11.70 -6.75 -7.93
CA THR A 104 11.94 -7.84 -6.99
C THR A 104 11.73 -7.34 -5.56
N LEU A 105 11.57 -8.27 -4.62
CA LEU A 105 11.46 -7.91 -3.21
C LEU A 105 12.72 -7.20 -2.72
N ALA A 106 13.90 -7.64 -3.18
CA ALA A 106 15.17 -7.00 -2.83
C ALA A 106 15.19 -5.52 -3.27
N GLN A 107 14.71 -5.24 -4.48
CA GLN A 107 14.64 -3.87 -4.99
C GLN A 107 13.68 -3.01 -4.17
N LEU A 108 12.53 -3.57 -3.79
CA LEU A 108 11.57 -2.85 -2.96
C LEU A 108 12.13 -2.55 -1.58
N ARG A 109 12.85 -3.49 -0.96
CA ARG A 109 13.51 -3.25 0.33
C ARG A 109 14.51 -2.11 0.22
N ALA A 110 15.29 -2.08 -0.85
CA ALA A 110 16.31 -1.06 -1.07
C ALA A 110 15.70 0.34 -1.23
N THR A 111 14.48 0.43 -1.77
CA THR A 111 13.80 1.71 -2.02
C THR A 111 12.79 2.09 -0.96
N THR A 112 12.42 1.18 -0.07
CA THR A 112 11.47 1.47 1.01
C THR A 112 12.11 2.43 2.02
N ARG A 113 11.38 3.49 2.36
CA ARG A 113 11.89 4.57 3.19
C ARG A 113 11.21 4.66 4.55
N TYR A 114 10.87 3.51 5.13
CA TYR A 114 10.40 3.47 6.51
C TYR A 114 11.59 3.61 7.44
N GLU A 115 11.67 4.72 8.13
CA GLU A 115 12.79 4.98 9.04
C GLU A 115 12.68 4.21 10.35
N ALA A 116 11.46 4.05 10.87
CA ALA A 116 11.25 3.34 12.12
C ALA A 116 11.44 1.83 11.92
N PRO A 117 12.32 1.19 12.73
CA PRO A 117 12.54 -0.26 12.59
C PRO A 117 11.26 -1.09 12.75
N ILE A 118 10.34 -0.68 13.64
CA ILE A 118 9.09 -1.41 13.84
C ILE A 118 8.22 -1.37 12.58
N ILE A 119 8.21 -0.25 11.85
CA ILE A 119 7.44 -0.12 10.62
C ILE A 119 8.07 -0.99 9.52
N ARG A 120 9.40 -1.03 9.44
CA ARG A 120 10.08 -1.94 8.50
C ARG A 120 9.75 -3.40 8.78
N ALA A 121 9.70 -3.78 10.05
CA ALA A 121 9.33 -5.15 10.43
C ALA A 121 7.89 -5.47 10.04
N LEU A 122 6.97 -4.53 10.25
CA LEU A 122 5.58 -4.69 9.84
C LEU A 122 5.45 -4.80 8.32
N SER A 123 6.22 -4.02 7.57
CA SER A 123 6.24 -4.09 6.12
C SER A 123 6.71 -5.46 5.63
N GLU A 124 7.77 -6.02 6.23
CA GLU A 124 8.24 -7.36 5.90
C GLU A 124 7.18 -8.42 6.16
N ALA A 125 6.47 -8.31 7.29
CA ALA A 125 5.47 -9.29 7.69
C ALA A 125 4.16 -9.18 6.90
N THR A 126 3.91 -8.06 6.25
CA THR A 126 2.64 -7.81 5.55
C THR A 126 2.84 -7.58 4.06
N TYR A 127 3.30 -6.40 3.67
CA TYR A 127 3.42 -6.02 2.26
C TYR A 127 4.35 -6.96 1.48
N LEU A 128 5.58 -7.12 1.97
CA LEU A 128 6.56 -7.96 1.26
C LEU A 128 6.20 -9.44 1.29
N ALA A 129 5.68 -9.91 2.44
CA ALA A 129 5.20 -11.29 2.54
C ALA A 129 4.02 -11.53 1.59
N GLY A 130 3.12 -10.56 1.46
CA GLY A 130 2.00 -10.65 0.52
C GLY A 130 2.47 -10.66 -0.93
N LEU A 131 3.41 -9.81 -1.28
CA LEU A 131 3.97 -9.80 -2.64
C LEU A 131 4.66 -11.10 -2.99
N ARG A 132 5.38 -11.71 -2.03
CA ARG A 132 5.99 -13.02 -2.23
C ARG A 132 4.92 -14.06 -2.55
N LYS A 133 3.81 -14.06 -1.81
CA LYS A 133 2.69 -14.96 -2.06
C LYS A 133 2.02 -14.71 -3.40
N ALA A 134 2.02 -13.43 -3.85
CA ALA A 134 1.44 -13.05 -5.15
C ALA A 134 2.33 -13.47 -6.33
N GLY A 135 3.57 -13.86 -6.06
CA GLY A 135 4.48 -14.34 -7.09
C GLY A 135 5.67 -13.45 -7.39
N MET A 136 5.89 -12.38 -6.62
CA MET A 136 7.05 -11.52 -6.83
C MET A 136 8.33 -12.25 -6.38
N PRO A 137 9.37 -12.34 -7.25
CA PRO A 137 10.60 -13.01 -6.86
C PRO A 137 11.42 -12.21 -5.85
N GLU A 138 12.22 -12.92 -5.06
CA GLU A 138 13.09 -12.29 -4.06
C GLU A 138 14.17 -11.44 -4.74
N GLU A 139 14.77 -11.99 -5.80
CA GLU A 139 15.83 -11.32 -6.57
C GLU A 139 15.63 -11.45 -8.06
#